data_a594631fbe82a6371e5061df3ff66862
#
_entry.id   a594631fbe82a6371e5061df3ff66862
#
_cell.length_a   1.000
_cell.length_b   1.000
_cell.length_c   1.000
_cell.angle_alpha   90.00
_cell.angle_beta   90.00
_cell.angle_gamma   90.00
#
_symmetry.space_group_name_H-M   'P 1'
#
loop_
_entity.id
_entity.type
_entity.pdbx_description
1 polymer ?
#
loop_
_entity_poly.entity_id
_entity_poly.type
_entity_poly.pdbx_seq_one_letter_code
_entity_poly.pdbx_strand_id
1 'polypeptide(L)'
;MPTSTMTHPVRLHLSWRQNGDSFDVAAAANRLLAHECAVWWCLKPSGSAEAGDYLVEGSPDIAERLSALGLSTTHWPGRLPSAARPLESPRIALLAGKSSAYPYFAYYTLCLTRLGLSYEPVGGGEILGGALGGANLFVLPGGFATWGLDKSEASPGADAAVRAFMQAGGACIGACGGAYYLSAGRPGWTGTAWARPRYTHEYLQSGTGIVSLRMSDPVLALGCPATVEVPYYHGPIWEDVGSGAAVSAVFDKLCLPGRVAIDNPLQGAVFRREMMGRPAILRARGPRGRAVLFSPHPEMGDLVRKFIALDGYIRHYLPIRGRRTMEETLLAYRPLDSPGFRLALNAVHALMLESPAPRRGDSSQITSAAPPTARPLARLRSFRQAVEATLTPLRVPRATEYGAVVRTVAEDLASRLAPAASGLANALRRLSAMPGAEGQRILRAWNHLATQGTQTLERNLPPRRPVAERLMQVELAITLWDAWRRLIEAECALAPARSRR
;
A
#
# COMPACT_ATOMS: atom_id res chain seq x y z
N MET A 1 26.58 27.88 34.53
CA MET A 1 25.50 26.94 34.18
C MET A 1 24.86 27.48 32.90
N PRO A 2 24.93 26.82 31.76
CA PRO A 2 24.21 27.26 30.57
C PRO A 2 22.73 27.08 30.82
N THR A 3 21.96 28.14 30.73
CA THR A 3 20.51 28.17 30.75
C THR A 3 20.04 27.40 29.51
N SER A 4 19.51 26.21 29.74
CA SER A 4 18.77 25.47 28.71
C SER A 4 17.59 26.33 28.27
N THR A 5 17.71 27.00 27.14
CA THR A 5 16.58 27.64 26.47
C THR A 5 15.61 26.53 26.08
N MET A 6 14.56 26.37 26.85
CA MET A 6 13.42 25.52 26.46
C MET A 6 12.83 26.13 25.20
N THR A 7 13.23 25.60 24.05
CA THR A 7 12.63 25.96 22.77
C THR A 7 11.20 25.43 22.75
N HIS A 8 10.22 26.34 22.72
CA HIS A 8 8.81 25.95 22.61
C HIS A 8 8.56 25.21 21.30
N PRO A 9 7.77 24.12 21.34
CA PRO A 9 7.43 23.40 20.11
C PRO A 9 6.66 24.30 19.15
N VAL A 10 6.96 24.18 17.87
CA VAL A 10 6.28 24.90 16.80
C VAL A 10 5.15 24.05 16.26
N ARG A 11 3.98 24.67 16.04
CA ARG A 11 2.85 24.02 15.36
C ARG A 11 2.76 24.48 13.93
N LEU A 12 2.66 23.52 13.03
CA LEU A 12 2.58 23.76 11.60
C LEU A 12 1.33 23.09 11.02
N HIS A 13 0.72 23.75 10.07
CA HIS A 13 -0.30 23.21 9.21
C HIS A 13 0.36 22.69 7.92
N LEU A 14 0.14 21.43 7.62
CA LEU A 14 0.61 20.74 6.44
C LEU A 14 -0.60 20.38 5.59
N SER A 15 -0.89 21.22 4.59
CA SER A 15 -2.07 21.14 3.74
C SER A 15 -1.81 20.36 2.48
N TRP A 16 -2.72 19.47 2.11
CA TRP A 16 -2.70 18.79 0.83
C TRP A 16 -2.79 19.78 -0.33
N ARG A 17 -3.76 20.69 -0.28
CA ARG A 17 -4.01 21.65 -1.35
C ARG A 17 -2.83 22.58 -1.61
N GLN A 18 -2.20 23.10 -0.57
CA GLN A 18 -1.01 23.94 -0.72
C GLN A 18 0.17 23.21 -1.35
N ASN A 19 0.20 21.89 -1.26
CA ASN A 19 1.23 21.02 -1.79
C ASN A 19 0.76 20.25 -3.04
N GLY A 20 -0.22 20.77 -3.78
CA GLY A 20 -0.69 20.21 -5.06
C GLY A 20 -1.29 18.81 -4.93
N ASP A 21 -1.94 18.50 -3.80
CA ASP A 21 -2.50 17.18 -3.45
C ASP A 21 -1.48 16.03 -3.52
N SER A 22 -0.19 16.34 -3.32
CA SER A 22 0.89 15.37 -3.36
C SER A 22 0.85 14.41 -2.16
N PHE A 23 1.05 13.13 -2.40
CA PHE A 23 1.24 12.13 -1.34
C PHE A 23 2.50 12.34 -0.51
N ASP A 24 3.40 13.25 -0.89
CA ASP A 24 4.55 13.65 -0.07
C ASP A 24 4.12 14.30 1.25
N VAL A 25 2.93 14.94 1.28
CA VAL A 25 2.27 15.43 2.49
C VAL A 25 2.03 14.30 3.49
N ALA A 26 1.39 13.21 3.04
CA ALA A 26 1.14 12.05 3.90
C ALA A 26 2.46 11.36 4.29
N ALA A 27 3.39 11.24 3.35
CA ALA A 27 4.67 10.62 3.60
C ALA A 27 5.43 11.38 4.71
N ALA A 28 5.47 12.70 4.66
CA ALA A 28 6.07 13.51 5.69
C ALA A 28 5.36 13.37 7.05
N ALA A 29 4.02 13.45 7.08
CA ALA A 29 3.25 13.29 8.31
C ALA A 29 3.50 11.92 8.97
N ASN A 30 3.53 10.84 8.19
CA ASN A 30 3.79 9.50 8.70
C ASN A 30 5.25 9.30 9.16
N ARG A 31 6.23 9.96 8.50
CA ARG A 31 7.63 9.94 8.98
C ARG A 31 7.79 10.70 10.29
N LEU A 32 7.13 11.84 10.43
CA LEU A 32 7.11 12.58 11.68
C LEU A 32 6.49 11.77 12.82
N LEU A 33 5.39 11.06 12.57
CA LEU A 33 4.82 10.11 13.54
C LEU A 33 5.81 9.01 13.94
N ALA A 34 6.56 8.47 12.99
CA ALA A 34 7.57 7.44 13.27
C ALA A 34 8.74 7.97 14.14
N HIS A 35 8.93 9.29 14.16
CA HIS A 35 9.90 9.98 15.00
C HIS A 35 9.28 10.66 16.24
N GLU A 36 8.12 10.15 16.66
CA GLU A 36 7.42 10.58 17.90
C GLU A 36 7.01 12.06 17.89
N CYS A 37 6.96 12.73 16.73
CA CYS A 37 6.31 14.02 16.62
C CYS A 37 4.80 13.87 16.80
N ALA A 38 4.17 14.83 17.45
CA ALA A 38 2.73 14.84 17.57
C ALA A 38 2.10 15.30 16.25
N VAL A 39 1.23 14.47 15.69
CA VAL A 39 0.51 14.73 14.43
C VAL A 39 -0.98 14.54 14.66
N TRP A 40 -1.77 15.50 14.22
CA TRP A 40 -3.24 15.43 14.25
C TRP A 40 -3.77 15.42 12.83
N TRP A 41 -4.78 14.62 12.60
CA TRP A 41 -5.52 14.52 11.36
C TRP A 41 -6.83 15.30 11.45
N CYS A 42 -7.09 16.22 10.54
CA CYS A 42 -8.29 17.05 10.52
C CYS A 42 -9.45 16.27 9.89
N LEU A 43 -10.45 15.89 10.68
CA LEU A 43 -11.62 15.14 10.21
C LEU A 43 -12.70 16.02 9.58
N LYS A 44 -12.68 17.33 9.83
CA LYS A 44 -13.59 18.34 9.27
C LYS A 44 -12.82 19.63 9.05
N PRO A 45 -13.26 20.49 8.12
CA PRO A 45 -12.67 21.81 7.93
C PRO A 45 -12.74 22.65 9.20
N SER A 46 -11.66 23.41 9.48
CA SER A 46 -11.61 24.34 10.61
C SER A 46 -10.55 25.42 10.38
N GLY A 47 -10.94 26.67 10.31
CA GLY A 47 -10.05 27.77 9.94
C GLY A 47 -9.49 27.58 8.54
N SER A 48 -8.16 27.59 8.41
CA SER A 48 -7.46 27.32 7.14
C SER A 48 -7.24 25.85 6.86
N ALA A 49 -7.49 24.95 7.82
CA ALA A 49 -7.31 23.52 7.62
C ALA A 49 -8.53 22.89 6.95
N GLU A 50 -8.31 22.13 5.90
CA GLU A 50 -9.32 21.34 5.22
C GLU A 50 -9.43 19.93 5.83
N ALA A 51 -10.52 19.23 5.51
CA ALA A 51 -10.67 17.82 5.94
C ALA A 51 -9.61 16.95 5.26
N GLY A 52 -8.87 16.21 6.07
CA GLY A 52 -7.76 15.37 5.60
C GLY A 52 -6.38 16.01 5.76
N ASP A 53 -6.28 17.29 6.08
CA ASP A 53 -5.00 17.98 6.38
C ASP A 53 -4.39 17.51 7.70
N TYR A 54 -3.10 17.83 7.90
CA TYR A 54 -2.40 17.53 9.13
C TYR A 54 -1.98 18.80 9.88
N LEU A 55 -2.04 18.72 11.21
CA LEU A 55 -1.35 19.65 12.10
C LEU A 55 -0.21 18.89 12.76
N VAL A 56 0.96 19.48 12.78
CA VAL A 56 2.18 18.86 13.30
C VAL A 56 2.78 19.73 14.37
N GLU A 57 3.21 19.14 15.48
CA GLU A 57 3.96 19.81 16.51
C GLU A 57 5.34 19.18 16.65
N GLY A 58 6.39 19.98 16.58
CA GLY A 58 7.76 19.49 16.63
C GLY A 58 8.79 20.56 16.96
N SER A 59 10.05 20.23 16.78
CA SER A 59 11.19 21.13 17.00
C SER A 59 11.14 22.36 16.08
N PRO A 60 11.80 23.48 16.45
CA PRO A 60 11.79 24.70 15.63
C PRO A 60 12.29 24.53 14.19
N ASP A 61 13.17 23.55 13.94
CA ASP A 61 13.75 23.23 12.64
C ASP A 61 12.85 22.39 11.74
N ILE A 62 11.67 21.95 12.24
CA ILE A 62 10.78 21.07 11.50
C ILE A 62 10.26 21.70 10.20
N ALA A 63 10.03 23.01 10.19
CA ALA A 63 9.59 23.74 8.99
C ALA A 63 10.68 23.71 7.90
N GLU A 64 11.93 23.92 8.27
CA GLU A 64 13.08 23.86 7.35
C GLU A 64 13.26 22.45 6.79
N ARG A 65 13.12 21.42 7.62
CA ARG A 65 13.21 20.02 7.23
C ARG A 65 12.11 19.62 6.27
N LEU A 66 10.87 20.08 6.47
CA LEU A 66 9.76 19.89 5.54
C LEU A 66 9.99 20.65 4.22
N SER A 67 10.50 21.89 4.30
CA SER A 67 10.88 22.68 3.11
C SER A 67 11.98 22.02 2.29
N ALA A 68 12.94 21.34 2.92
CA ALA A 68 13.97 20.56 2.22
C ALA A 68 13.40 19.37 1.42
N LEU A 69 12.19 18.93 1.74
CA LEU A 69 11.41 17.94 0.97
C LEU A 69 10.52 18.59 -0.11
N GLY A 70 10.60 19.91 -0.29
CA GLY A 70 9.76 20.66 -1.21
C GLY A 70 8.32 20.90 -0.70
N LEU A 71 8.09 20.73 0.60
CA LEU A 71 6.77 20.91 1.20
C LEU A 71 6.62 22.31 1.81
N SER A 72 5.51 22.96 1.47
CA SER A 72 5.08 24.22 2.07
C SER A 72 4.27 23.97 3.32
N THR A 73 4.56 24.75 4.37
CA THR A 73 3.82 24.73 5.64
C THR A 73 3.43 26.13 6.07
N THR A 74 2.37 26.24 6.86
CA THR A 74 1.99 27.50 7.50
C THR A 74 1.98 27.32 9.01
N HIS A 75 2.36 28.39 9.73
CA HIS A 75 2.30 28.39 11.20
C HIS A 75 0.85 28.30 11.68
N TRP A 76 0.59 27.43 12.68
CA TRP A 76 -0.71 27.32 13.32
C TRP A 76 -0.72 28.06 14.66
N PRO A 77 -1.27 29.27 14.75
CA PRO A 77 -1.11 30.12 15.93
C PRO A 77 -2.09 29.83 17.06
N GLY A 78 -3.12 29.02 16.81
CA GLY A 78 -4.24 28.83 17.72
C GLY A 78 -4.25 27.51 18.49
N ARG A 79 -5.35 27.27 19.19
CA ARG A 79 -5.67 25.97 19.76
C ARG A 79 -5.94 24.98 18.63
N LEU A 80 -5.67 23.70 18.89
CA LEU A 80 -6.02 22.63 17.98
C LEU A 80 -7.55 22.62 17.74
N PRO A 81 -8.00 22.49 16.47
CA PRO A 81 -9.42 22.36 16.19
C PRO A 81 -10.03 21.16 16.91
N SER A 82 -11.27 21.30 17.34
CA SER A 82 -12.00 20.17 17.97
C SER A 82 -12.21 19.00 16.98
N ALA A 83 -12.11 19.24 15.69
CA ALA A 83 -12.18 18.22 14.64
C ALA A 83 -10.83 17.56 14.34
N ALA A 84 -9.71 18.10 14.83
CA ALA A 84 -8.41 17.46 14.70
C ALA A 84 -8.28 16.33 15.75
N ARG A 85 -7.83 15.18 15.33
CA ARG A 85 -7.62 14.01 16.18
C ARG A 85 -6.16 13.59 16.15
N PRO A 86 -5.56 13.31 17.31
CA PRO A 86 -4.19 12.79 17.36
C PRO A 86 -4.12 11.45 16.65
N LEU A 87 -3.09 11.27 15.83
CA LEU A 87 -2.78 9.99 15.21
C LEU A 87 -1.81 9.21 16.08
N GLU A 88 -2.04 7.92 16.25
CA GLU A 88 -1.04 7.00 16.76
C GLU A 88 -0.11 6.56 15.63
N SER A 89 1.18 6.38 15.95
CA SER A 89 2.15 5.85 14.99
C SER A 89 1.82 4.42 14.60
N PRO A 90 1.57 4.11 13.33
CA PRO A 90 1.31 2.74 12.90
C PRO A 90 2.59 1.90 12.95
N ARG A 91 2.56 0.81 13.71
CA ARG A 91 3.58 -0.24 13.72
C ARG A 91 3.05 -1.40 12.90
N ILE A 92 3.42 -1.42 11.63
CA ILE A 92 2.83 -2.31 10.62
C ILE A 92 3.60 -3.62 10.52
N ALA A 93 2.90 -4.75 10.68
CA ALA A 93 3.29 -6.04 10.18
C ALA A 93 2.61 -6.27 8.82
N LEU A 94 3.38 -6.60 7.77
CA LEU A 94 2.85 -6.89 6.43
C LEU A 94 3.06 -8.37 6.12
N LEU A 95 1.98 -9.09 5.83
CA LEU A 95 2.07 -10.48 5.41
C LEU A 95 2.82 -10.60 4.08
N ALA A 96 3.94 -11.31 4.07
CA ALA A 96 4.90 -11.39 2.96
C ALA A 96 5.51 -12.79 2.79
N GLY A 97 4.79 -13.83 3.21
CA GLY A 97 5.20 -15.22 3.07
C GLY A 97 4.58 -15.91 1.85
N LYS A 98 4.44 -17.23 1.92
CA LYS A 98 3.86 -18.04 0.84
C LYS A 98 2.41 -17.69 0.54
N SER A 99 1.65 -17.29 1.57
CA SER A 99 0.26 -16.87 1.44
C SER A 99 0.08 -15.54 0.71
N SER A 100 1.12 -14.71 0.66
CA SER A 100 1.12 -13.44 -0.06
C SER A 100 2.49 -13.17 -0.67
N ALA A 101 2.84 -13.96 -1.70
CA ALA A 101 4.10 -13.82 -2.42
C ALA A 101 4.10 -12.58 -3.35
N TYR A 102 5.28 -12.22 -3.85
CA TYR A 102 5.41 -11.26 -4.94
C TYR A 102 4.58 -11.72 -6.17
N PRO A 103 3.78 -10.84 -6.85
CA PRO A 103 3.75 -9.38 -6.66
C PRO A 103 2.69 -8.88 -5.65
N TYR A 104 1.86 -9.72 -5.05
CA TYR A 104 0.73 -9.25 -4.23
C TYR A 104 1.18 -8.41 -3.03
N PHE A 105 2.15 -8.88 -2.25
CA PHE A 105 2.66 -8.07 -1.16
C PHE A 105 3.42 -6.84 -1.67
N ALA A 106 4.01 -6.89 -2.87
CA ALA A 106 4.74 -5.78 -3.46
C ALA A 106 3.85 -4.59 -3.81
N TYR A 107 2.57 -4.80 -4.13
CA TYR A 107 1.61 -3.71 -4.30
C TYR A 107 1.36 -2.98 -2.98
N TYR A 108 1.18 -3.70 -1.87
CA TYR A 108 1.10 -3.08 -0.55
C TYR A 108 2.40 -2.39 -0.17
N THR A 109 3.54 -2.98 -0.48
CA THR A 109 4.85 -2.33 -0.32
C THR A 109 4.90 -1.00 -1.07
N LEU A 110 4.47 -0.97 -2.33
CA LEU A 110 4.40 0.26 -3.12
C LEU A 110 3.52 1.32 -2.45
N CYS A 111 2.31 0.94 -2.07
CA CYS A 111 1.35 1.82 -1.43
C CYS A 111 1.91 2.36 -0.09
N LEU A 112 2.35 1.49 0.81
CA LEU A 112 2.85 1.88 2.12
C LEU A 112 4.10 2.78 2.02
N THR A 113 5.06 2.42 1.17
CA THR A 113 6.28 3.23 0.99
C THR A 113 5.98 4.59 0.37
N ARG A 114 5.05 4.68 -0.60
CA ARG A 114 4.62 5.97 -1.17
C ARG A 114 3.94 6.86 -0.13
N LEU A 115 3.26 6.25 0.83
CA LEU A 115 2.59 6.94 1.94
C LEU A 115 3.54 7.24 3.12
N GLY A 116 4.83 6.96 3.00
CA GLY A 116 5.79 7.18 4.08
C GLY A 116 5.65 6.20 5.26
N LEU A 117 4.98 5.08 5.09
CA LEU A 117 4.76 4.06 6.11
C LEU A 117 5.82 2.96 6.01
N SER A 118 6.56 2.73 7.08
CA SER A 118 7.43 1.58 7.21
C SER A 118 6.67 0.37 7.74
N TYR A 119 7.18 -0.82 7.47
CA TYR A 119 6.57 -2.08 7.90
C TYR A 119 7.64 -3.15 8.16
N GLU A 120 7.27 -4.19 8.93
CA GLU A 120 8.04 -5.44 9.03
C GLU A 120 7.34 -6.49 8.17
N PRO A 121 8.05 -7.13 7.22
CA PRO A 121 7.51 -8.28 6.50
C PRO A 121 7.46 -9.48 7.43
N VAL A 122 6.32 -10.18 7.47
CA VAL A 122 6.12 -11.35 8.34
C VAL A 122 5.46 -12.49 7.56
N GLY A 123 5.97 -13.70 7.73
CA GLY A 123 5.33 -14.94 7.29
C GLY A 123 4.73 -15.68 8.48
N GLY A 124 4.18 -16.88 8.23
CA GLY A 124 3.57 -17.69 9.27
C GLY A 124 4.53 -18.06 10.41
N GLY A 125 5.79 -18.34 10.07
CA GLY A 125 6.82 -18.66 11.07
C GLY A 125 7.15 -17.50 12.00
N GLU A 126 7.28 -16.29 11.47
CA GLU A 126 7.52 -15.08 12.26
C GLU A 126 6.28 -14.71 13.11
N ILE A 127 5.08 -14.92 12.57
CA ILE A 127 3.81 -14.71 13.30
C ILE A 127 3.76 -15.66 14.51
N LEU A 128 4.08 -16.94 14.31
CA LEU A 128 4.15 -17.93 15.38
C LEU A 128 5.24 -17.59 16.40
N GLY A 129 6.37 -17.04 15.94
CA GLY A 129 7.45 -16.52 16.79
C GLY A 129 7.13 -15.23 17.54
N GLY A 130 5.89 -14.71 17.45
CA GLY A 130 5.45 -13.54 18.21
C GLY A 130 5.65 -12.19 17.51
N ALA A 131 5.95 -12.16 16.21
CA ALA A 131 6.22 -10.91 15.48
C ALA A 131 5.06 -9.89 15.51
N LEU A 132 3.82 -10.33 15.75
CA LEU A 132 2.67 -9.44 15.90
C LEU A 132 2.64 -8.69 17.25
N GLY A 133 3.40 -9.14 18.25
CA GLY A 133 3.41 -8.50 19.58
C GLY A 133 3.89 -7.04 19.58
N GLY A 134 4.78 -6.68 18.66
CA GLY A 134 5.25 -5.31 18.48
C GLY A 134 4.43 -4.46 17.50
N ALA A 135 3.46 -5.05 16.80
CA ALA A 135 2.60 -4.36 15.85
C ALA A 135 1.32 -3.84 16.50
N ASN A 136 0.72 -2.79 15.92
CA ASN A 136 -0.66 -2.38 16.19
C ASN A 136 -1.56 -2.49 14.95
N LEU A 137 -0.95 -2.76 13.80
CA LEU A 137 -1.63 -2.95 12.53
C LEU A 137 -1.03 -4.15 11.78
N PHE A 138 -1.87 -5.12 11.42
CA PHE A 138 -1.51 -6.23 10.55
C PHE A 138 -2.18 -6.07 9.19
N VAL A 139 -1.38 -6.05 8.13
CA VAL A 139 -1.85 -5.88 6.74
C VAL A 139 -1.75 -7.22 6.02
N LEU A 140 -2.88 -7.66 5.47
CA LEU A 140 -3.03 -8.91 4.73
C LEU A 140 -3.35 -8.60 3.26
N PRO A 141 -2.36 -8.67 2.36
CA PRO A 141 -2.57 -8.53 0.92
C PRO A 141 -3.48 -9.62 0.35
N GLY A 142 -3.80 -9.48 -0.93
CA GLY A 142 -4.40 -10.55 -1.72
C GLY A 142 -3.51 -11.80 -1.78
N GLY A 143 -4.02 -12.85 -2.41
CA GLY A 143 -3.31 -14.12 -2.56
C GLY A 143 -3.92 -15.25 -1.74
N PHE A 144 -3.10 -16.18 -1.29
CA PHE A 144 -3.55 -17.44 -0.69
C PHE A 144 -3.92 -17.37 0.80
N ALA A 145 -3.93 -16.20 1.42
CA ALA A 145 -4.39 -16.04 2.80
C ALA A 145 -5.84 -16.55 3.00
N THR A 146 -6.64 -16.54 1.94
CA THR A 146 -8.01 -17.12 1.94
C THR A 146 -8.06 -18.61 2.32
N TRP A 147 -6.95 -19.34 2.21
CA TRP A 147 -6.86 -20.74 2.59
C TRP A 147 -6.44 -20.97 4.05
N GLY A 148 -6.15 -19.89 4.78
CA GLY A 148 -5.61 -19.91 6.13
C GLY A 148 -4.08 -19.93 6.14
N LEU A 149 -3.49 -19.21 7.09
CA LEU A 149 -2.03 -19.06 7.19
C LEU A 149 -1.36 -20.38 7.54
N ASP A 150 -1.99 -21.21 8.38
CA ASP A 150 -1.45 -22.51 8.77
C ASP A 150 -1.20 -23.43 7.59
N LYS A 151 -2.11 -23.43 6.61
CA LYS A 151 -1.98 -24.24 5.39
C LYS A 151 -0.96 -23.70 4.41
N SER A 152 -1.01 -22.39 4.15
CA SER A 152 -0.18 -21.76 3.13
C SER A 152 1.27 -21.58 3.56
N GLU A 153 1.50 -21.35 4.86
CA GLU A 153 2.83 -21.15 5.44
C GLU A 153 3.44 -22.40 6.05
N ALA A 154 2.67 -23.48 6.17
CA ALA A 154 3.06 -24.70 6.90
C ALA A 154 3.51 -24.40 8.35
N SER A 155 2.83 -23.48 9.02
CA SER A 155 3.13 -23.00 10.38
C SER A 155 1.89 -23.17 11.26
N PRO A 156 1.65 -24.37 11.81
CA PRO A 156 0.50 -24.60 12.70
C PRO A 156 0.47 -23.60 13.86
N GLY A 157 -0.70 -23.04 14.12
CA GLY A 157 -0.91 -22.03 15.19
C GLY A 157 -0.85 -20.59 14.72
N ALA A 158 -0.41 -20.28 13.48
CA ALA A 158 -0.35 -18.91 12.97
C ALA A 158 -1.75 -18.24 12.92
N ASP A 159 -2.80 -18.97 12.52
CA ASP A 159 -4.17 -18.47 12.53
C ASP A 159 -4.65 -18.13 13.95
N ALA A 160 -4.25 -18.91 14.96
CA ALA A 160 -4.54 -18.65 16.36
C ALA A 160 -3.83 -17.39 16.87
N ALA A 161 -2.56 -17.19 16.47
CA ALA A 161 -1.79 -16.00 16.83
C ALA A 161 -2.40 -14.72 16.25
N VAL A 162 -2.91 -14.75 15.01
CA VAL A 162 -3.64 -13.61 14.42
C VAL A 162 -4.92 -13.32 15.18
N ARG A 163 -5.70 -14.35 15.55
CA ARG A 163 -6.91 -14.16 16.39
C ARG A 163 -6.57 -13.55 17.76
N ALA A 164 -5.52 -14.02 18.42
CA ALA A 164 -5.06 -13.47 19.68
C ALA A 164 -4.63 -12.01 19.57
N PHE A 165 -3.90 -11.66 18.51
CA PHE A 165 -3.50 -10.29 18.18
C PHE A 165 -4.75 -9.37 18.05
N MET A 166 -5.76 -9.81 17.30
CA MET A 166 -7.00 -9.04 17.13
C MET A 166 -7.76 -8.88 18.43
N GLN A 167 -7.87 -9.95 19.23
CA GLN A 167 -8.54 -9.94 20.54
C GLN A 167 -7.83 -9.04 21.55
N ALA A 168 -6.51 -8.91 21.42
CA ALA A 168 -5.71 -8.01 22.23
C ALA A 168 -5.84 -6.52 21.81
N GLY A 169 -6.68 -6.22 20.80
CA GLY A 169 -6.93 -4.85 20.31
C GLY A 169 -6.14 -4.47 19.08
N GLY A 170 -5.38 -5.39 18.47
CA GLY A 170 -4.70 -5.17 17.19
C GLY A 170 -5.70 -4.92 16.07
N ALA A 171 -5.30 -4.08 15.11
CA ALA A 171 -6.10 -3.74 13.94
C ALA A 171 -5.63 -4.51 12.71
N CYS A 172 -6.54 -4.78 11.77
CA CYS A 172 -6.22 -5.45 10.51
C CYS A 172 -6.70 -4.66 9.29
N ILE A 173 -5.93 -4.72 8.21
CA ILE A 173 -6.39 -4.38 6.86
C ILE A 173 -6.28 -5.64 6.02
N GLY A 174 -7.36 -6.02 5.34
CA GLY A 174 -7.36 -7.11 4.38
C GLY A 174 -7.87 -6.68 3.03
N ALA A 175 -7.18 -7.08 1.95
CA ALA A 175 -7.66 -6.90 0.58
C ALA A 175 -7.80 -8.26 -0.09
N CYS A 176 -8.84 -8.44 -0.93
CA CYS A 176 -9.06 -9.66 -1.69
C CYS A 176 -8.93 -10.94 -0.84
N GLY A 177 -7.88 -11.74 -1.02
CA GLY A 177 -7.60 -12.93 -0.21
C GLY A 177 -7.47 -12.63 1.29
N GLY A 178 -6.85 -11.51 1.66
CA GLY A 178 -6.79 -11.05 3.05
C GLY A 178 -8.17 -10.67 3.61
N ALA A 179 -9.04 -10.09 2.80
CA ALA A 179 -10.42 -9.79 3.20
C ALA A 179 -11.26 -11.06 3.33
N TYR A 180 -11.07 -12.07 2.48
CA TYR A 180 -11.66 -13.41 2.67
C TYR A 180 -11.21 -14.03 3.99
N TYR A 181 -9.91 -13.98 4.27
CA TYR A 181 -9.34 -14.54 5.49
C TYR A 181 -9.93 -13.91 6.76
N LEU A 182 -10.17 -12.60 6.74
CA LEU A 182 -10.79 -11.85 7.84
C LEU A 182 -12.33 -11.99 7.90
N SER A 183 -12.94 -12.64 6.92
CA SER A 183 -14.39 -12.86 6.86
C SER A 183 -14.81 -14.18 7.55
N ALA A 184 -16.11 -14.37 7.74
CA ALA A 184 -16.67 -15.62 8.19
C ALA A 184 -16.77 -16.62 7.01
N GLY A 185 -16.71 -17.92 7.27
CA GLY A 185 -17.15 -18.91 6.31
C GLY A 185 -16.27 -20.15 6.13
N ARG A 186 -14.95 -20.11 6.43
CA ARG A 186 -14.09 -21.30 6.29
C ARG A 186 -13.32 -21.63 7.56
N PRO A 187 -13.08 -22.92 7.85
CA PRO A 187 -12.08 -23.33 8.83
C PRO A 187 -10.70 -22.78 8.45
N GLY A 188 -9.96 -22.31 9.44
CA GLY A 188 -8.64 -21.68 9.23
C GLY A 188 -8.67 -20.20 8.90
N TRP A 189 -9.85 -19.59 8.73
CA TRP A 189 -10.03 -18.15 8.74
C TRP A 189 -10.14 -17.64 10.17
N THR A 190 -10.04 -16.31 10.35
CA THR A 190 -10.17 -15.73 11.71
C THR A 190 -11.53 -15.98 12.35
N GLY A 191 -12.52 -16.38 11.56
CA GLY A 191 -13.85 -16.70 12.05
C GLY A 191 -14.59 -15.51 12.65
N THR A 192 -14.24 -14.28 12.23
CA THR A 192 -14.99 -13.10 12.62
C THR A 192 -16.41 -13.19 12.03
N ALA A 193 -17.40 -12.76 12.81
CA ALA A 193 -18.77 -12.70 12.33
C ALA A 193 -19.09 -11.38 11.59
N TRP A 194 -18.07 -10.68 11.09
CA TRP A 194 -18.24 -9.36 10.50
C TRP A 194 -18.97 -9.38 9.18
N ALA A 195 -18.62 -10.34 8.31
CA ALA A 195 -19.28 -10.50 7.03
C ALA A 195 -19.07 -11.90 6.48
N ARG A 196 -20.03 -12.37 5.67
CA ARG A 196 -19.95 -13.64 4.96
C ARG A 196 -19.87 -13.39 3.45
N PRO A 197 -18.82 -13.86 2.77
CA PRO A 197 -18.72 -13.76 1.32
C PRO A 197 -19.67 -14.76 0.66
N ARG A 198 -20.25 -14.36 -0.47
CA ARG A 198 -21.21 -15.14 -1.26
C ARG A 198 -20.59 -16.43 -1.78
N TYR A 199 -19.35 -16.34 -2.29
CA TYR A 199 -18.63 -17.47 -2.85
C TYR A 199 -17.37 -17.75 -2.04
N THR A 200 -17.32 -18.88 -1.38
CA THR A 200 -16.13 -19.32 -0.63
C THR A 200 -15.28 -20.31 -1.40
N HIS A 201 -15.81 -20.91 -2.47
CA HIS A 201 -15.15 -21.92 -3.31
C HIS A 201 -14.91 -21.43 -4.72
N GLU A 202 -15.73 -20.49 -5.21
CA GLU A 202 -15.84 -20.09 -6.61
C GLU A 202 -15.49 -18.61 -6.82
N TYR A 203 -14.69 -18.04 -5.90
CA TYR A 203 -14.30 -16.63 -5.99
C TYR A 203 -13.60 -16.28 -7.33
N LEU A 204 -12.92 -17.23 -7.96
CA LEU A 204 -12.30 -17.06 -9.27
C LEU A 204 -13.30 -16.82 -10.40
N GLN A 205 -14.59 -17.11 -10.20
CA GLN A 205 -15.63 -16.88 -11.21
C GLN A 205 -15.99 -15.41 -11.37
N SER A 206 -15.72 -14.55 -10.38
CA SER A 206 -16.09 -13.13 -10.47
C SER A 206 -15.29 -12.37 -11.53
N GLY A 207 -13.99 -12.60 -11.66
CA GLY A 207 -13.14 -12.02 -12.70
C GLY A 207 -12.33 -10.81 -12.26
N THR A 208 -11.66 -10.18 -13.23
CA THR A 208 -10.76 -9.05 -13.04
C THR A 208 -11.22 -7.81 -13.82
N GLY A 209 -10.97 -6.62 -13.30
CA GLY A 209 -11.31 -5.37 -13.96
C GLY A 209 -10.99 -4.13 -13.14
N ILE A 210 -11.37 -2.98 -13.66
CA ILE A 210 -11.44 -1.72 -12.91
C ILE A 210 -12.88 -1.43 -12.57
N VAL A 211 -13.15 -1.25 -11.30
CA VAL A 211 -14.50 -0.96 -10.78
C VAL A 211 -14.54 0.41 -10.12
N SER A 212 -15.68 1.09 -10.21
CA SER A 212 -15.96 2.29 -9.45
C SER A 212 -16.66 1.92 -8.15
N LEU A 213 -16.26 2.56 -7.06
CA LEU A 213 -16.85 2.44 -5.73
C LEU A 213 -17.55 3.74 -5.36
N ARG A 214 -18.76 3.66 -4.87
CA ARG A 214 -19.45 4.79 -4.25
C ARG A 214 -19.25 4.74 -2.75
N MET A 215 -18.58 5.79 -2.23
CA MET A 215 -18.22 5.89 -0.82
C MET A 215 -19.41 6.32 0.04
N SER A 216 -19.50 5.75 1.25
CA SER A 216 -20.50 6.11 2.28
C SER A 216 -19.88 6.45 3.65
N ASP A 217 -18.68 5.97 3.94
CA ASP A 217 -17.95 6.28 5.18
C ASP A 217 -17.22 7.63 5.02
N PRO A 218 -17.60 8.68 5.78
CA PRO A 218 -17.01 10.00 5.63
C PRO A 218 -15.52 10.05 6.02
N VAL A 219 -15.04 9.14 6.89
CA VAL A 219 -13.64 9.09 7.30
C VAL A 219 -12.79 8.43 6.23
N LEU A 220 -13.25 7.31 5.68
CA LEU A 220 -12.54 6.65 4.59
C LEU A 220 -12.58 7.47 3.29
N ALA A 221 -13.57 8.31 3.11
CA ALA A 221 -13.73 9.17 1.93
C ALA A 221 -12.93 10.48 2.00
N LEU A 222 -12.23 10.80 3.10
CA LEU A 222 -11.53 12.07 3.25
C LEU A 222 -10.51 12.32 2.12
N GLY A 223 -10.72 13.42 1.37
CA GLY A 223 -9.88 13.79 0.22
C GLY A 223 -9.99 12.84 -0.97
N CYS A 224 -10.94 11.89 -0.95
CA CYS A 224 -11.27 11.06 -2.11
C CYS A 224 -12.42 11.71 -2.91
N PRO A 225 -12.49 11.48 -4.23
CA PRO A 225 -13.67 11.82 -4.99
C PRO A 225 -14.89 11.00 -4.53
N ALA A 226 -16.10 11.43 -4.83
CA ALA A 226 -17.34 10.75 -4.45
C ALA A 226 -17.41 9.29 -4.94
N THR A 227 -16.76 9.02 -6.07
CA THR A 227 -16.54 7.68 -6.60
C THR A 227 -15.05 7.44 -6.81
N VAL A 228 -14.53 6.31 -6.36
CA VAL A 228 -13.13 5.93 -6.49
C VAL A 228 -13.00 4.74 -7.41
N GLU A 229 -12.21 4.87 -8.46
CA GLU A 229 -11.90 3.75 -9.36
C GLU A 229 -10.71 2.96 -8.83
N VAL A 230 -10.88 1.64 -8.68
CA VAL A 230 -9.87 0.74 -8.14
C VAL A 230 -9.80 -0.57 -8.92
N PRO A 231 -8.63 -1.23 -8.97
CA PRO A 231 -8.54 -2.59 -9.48
C PRO A 231 -9.35 -3.57 -8.64
N TYR A 232 -10.04 -4.48 -9.32
CA TYR A 232 -10.73 -5.61 -8.71
C TYR A 232 -10.14 -6.91 -9.27
N TYR A 233 -9.91 -7.87 -8.38
CA TYR A 233 -9.24 -9.11 -8.73
C TYR A 233 -9.77 -10.26 -7.86
N HIS A 234 -10.94 -10.80 -8.23
CA HIS A 234 -11.59 -11.92 -7.52
C HIS A 234 -11.81 -11.71 -6.01
N GLY A 235 -11.96 -10.47 -5.54
CA GLY A 235 -12.20 -10.19 -4.13
C GLY A 235 -13.60 -10.65 -3.66
N PRO A 236 -13.83 -10.68 -2.35
CA PRO A 236 -15.11 -11.16 -1.79
C PRO A 236 -16.28 -10.28 -2.21
N ILE A 237 -17.39 -10.92 -2.57
CA ILE A 237 -18.69 -10.28 -2.73
C ILE A 237 -19.48 -10.64 -1.48
N TRP A 238 -19.69 -9.68 -0.57
CA TRP A 238 -20.36 -9.97 0.70
C TRP A 238 -21.88 -10.05 0.53
N GLU A 239 -22.48 -11.12 1.04
CA GLU A 239 -23.92 -11.33 1.12
C GLU A 239 -24.50 -10.72 2.39
N ASP A 240 -23.88 -11.09 3.53
CA ASP A 240 -24.31 -10.69 4.85
C ASP A 240 -23.23 -9.83 5.50
N VAL A 241 -23.66 -8.73 6.08
CA VAL A 241 -22.82 -7.86 6.93
C VAL A 241 -23.40 -7.91 8.33
N GLY A 242 -22.62 -8.49 9.24
CA GLY A 242 -23.01 -8.60 10.65
C GLY A 242 -23.00 -7.26 11.38
N SER A 243 -23.62 -7.21 12.54
CA SER A 243 -23.76 -6.00 13.35
C SER A 243 -22.45 -5.36 13.82
N GLY A 244 -21.35 -6.11 13.76
CA GLY A 244 -20.00 -5.61 14.07
C GLY A 244 -19.27 -4.94 12.91
N ALA A 245 -19.91 -4.80 11.74
CA ALA A 245 -19.31 -4.16 10.57
C ALA A 245 -20.28 -3.16 9.94
N ALA A 246 -19.72 -2.09 9.39
CA ALA A 246 -20.45 -1.08 8.62
C ALA A 246 -19.98 -1.09 7.17
N VAL A 247 -20.90 -0.88 6.24
CA VAL A 247 -20.59 -0.73 4.82
C VAL A 247 -20.02 0.67 4.59
N SER A 248 -18.75 0.73 4.18
CA SER A 248 -18.03 1.97 3.90
C SER A 248 -18.06 2.37 2.42
N ALA A 249 -18.26 1.40 1.53
CA ALA A 249 -18.47 1.63 0.11
C ALA A 249 -19.22 0.48 -0.54
N VAL A 250 -19.90 0.76 -1.65
CA VAL A 250 -20.55 -0.24 -2.50
C VAL A 250 -19.99 -0.21 -3.91
N PHE A 251 -20.05 -1.33 -4.62
CA PHE A 251 -19.76 -1.38 -6.05
C PHE A 251 -20.76 -0.54 -6.84
N ASP A 252 -20.27 0.37 -7.68
CA ASP A 252 -21.11 1.30 -8.44
C ASP A 252 -21.20 0.91 -9.92
N LYS A 253 -20.06 0.80 -10.61
CA LYS A 253 -20.00 0.38 -12.01
C LYS A 253 -18.73 -0.38 -12.36
N LEU A 254 -18.76 -1.16 -13.43
CA LEU A 254 -17.61 -1.70 -14.10
C LEU A 254 -17.08 -0.66 -15.09
N CYS A 255 -15.88 -0.13 -14.83
CA CYS A 255 -15.25 0.89 -15.69
C CYS A 255 -14.48 0.25 -16.84
N LEU A 256 -13.78 -0.86 -16.57
CA LEU A 256 -12.93 -1.51 -17.54
C LEU A 256 -12.79 -3.00 -17.20
N PRO A 257 -13.19 -3.93 -18.11
CA PRO A 257 -12.86 -5.34 -17.96
C PRO A 257 -11.35 -5.56 -18.15
N GLY A 258 -10.77 -6.56 -17.50
CA GLY A 258 -9.33 -6.76 -17.56
C GLY A 258 -8.92 -8.20 -17.77
N ARG A 259 -7.79 -8.40 -18.47
CA ARG A 259 -7.13 -9.68 -18.74
C ARG A 259 -5.66 -9.58 -18.40
N VAL A 260 -5.32 -9.32 -17.15
CA VAL A 260 -3.90 -9.16 -16.79
C VAL A 260 -3.31 -10.52 -16.44
N ALA A 261 -3.05 -10.96 -15.35
CA ALA A 261 -2.36 -12.22 -15.06
C ALA A 261 -3.25 -13.48 -15.19
N ILE A 262 -4.57 -13.31 -15.05
CA ILE A 262 -5.55 -14.39 -15.23
C ILE A 262 -6.47 -13.98 -16.38
N ASP A 263 -6.57 -14.82 -17.40
CA ASP A 263 -7.45 -14.58 -18.56
C ASP A 263 -8.94 -14.79 -18.18
N ASN A 264 -9.41 -14.02 -17.23
CA ASN A 264 -10.79 -14.03 -16.74
C ASN A 264 -11.29 -12.58 -16.55
N PRO A 265 -11.63 -11.86 -17.61
CA PRO A 265 -12.15 -10.51 -17.51
C PRO A 265 -13.54 -10.50 -16.84
N LEU A 266 -13.74 -9.57 -15.91
CA LEU A 266 -15.03 -9.36 -15.29
C LEU A 266 -16.07 -8.94 -16.31
N GLN A 267 -17.07 -9.79 -16.53
CA GLN A 267 -18.12 -9.55 -17.50
C GLN A 267 -19.16 -8.55 -16.95
N GLY A 268 -19.62 -7.62 -17.79
CA GLY A 268 -20.62 -6.63 -17.40
C GLY A 268 -21.94 -7.25 -16.88
N ALA A 269 -22.35 -8.40 -17.43
CA ALA A 269 -23.53 -9.13 -16.92
C ALA A 269 -23.29 -9.69 -15.53
N VAL A 270 -22.11 -10.26 -15.26
CA VAL A 270 -21.70 -10.75 -13.95
C VAL A 270 -21.64 -9.60 -12.94
N PHE A 271 -21.00 -8.48 -13.32
CA PHE A 271 -20.93 -7.31 -12.45
C PHE A 271 -22.34 -6.82 -12.05
N ARG A 272 -23.24 -6.63 -13.02
CA ARG A 272 -24.60 -6.14 -12.73
C ARG A 272 -25.40 -7.09 -11.83
N ARG A 273 -25.29 -8.41 -12.05
CA ARG A 273 -26.03 -9.40 -11.30
C ARG A 273 -25.45 -9.63 -9.90
N GLU A 274 -24.13 -9.68 -9.78
CA GLU A 274 -23.47 -10.19 -8.58
C GLU A 274 -22.87 -9.10 -7.69
N MET A 275 -22.48 -7.95 -8.26
CA MET A 275 -21.67 -6.97 -7.55
C MET A 275 -22.33 -5.60 -7.37
N MET A 276 -23.02 -5.10 -8.39
CA MET A 276 -23.58 -3.74 -8.38
C MET A 276 -24.46 -3.51 -7.14
N GLY A 277 -24.17 -2.45 -6.40
CA GLY A 277 -24.87 -2.10 -5.16
C GLY A 277 -24.50 -2.93 -3.92
N ARG A 278 -23.67 -3.98 -4.08
CA ARG A 278 -23.22 -4.79 -2.93
C ARG A 278 -22.05 -4.13 -2.23
N PRO A 279 -21.84 -4.46 -0.93
CA PRO A 279 -20.71 -3.97 -0.16
C PRO A 279 -19.36 -4.28 -0.85
N ALA A 280 -18.50 -3.25 -0.95
CA ALA A 280 -17.18 -3.36 -1.52
C ALA A 280 -16.08 -3.07 -0.50
N ILE A 281 -16.38 -2.24 0.50
CA ILE A 281 -15.49 -1.95 1.63
C ILE A 281 -16.30 -2.04 2.91
N LEU A 282 -15.74 -2.74 3.89
CA LEU A 282 -16.32 -2.83 5.24
C LEU A 282 -15.35 -2.28 6.26
N ARG A 283 -15.89 -1.57 7.26
CA ARG A 283 -15.18 -1.18 8.47
C ARG A 283 -15.77 -1.91 9.65
N ALA A 284 -14.99 -2.76 10.27
CA ALA A 284 -15.42 -3.66 11.31
C ALA A 284 -14.88 -3.24 12.68
N ARG A 285 -15.72 -3.34 13.70
CA ARG A 285 -15.42 -3.09 15.09
C ARG A 285 -16.11 -4.11 15.97
N GLY A 286 -15.47 -4.51 17.05
CA GLY A 286 -16.09 -5.33 18.04
C GLY A 286 -15.11 -5.99 19.00
N PRO A 287 -15.60 -6.87 19.88
CA PRO A 287 -14.77 -7.59 20.84
C PRO A 287 -13.69 -8.46 20.20
N ARG A 288 -13.82 -8.72 18.89
CA ARG A 288 -12.87 -9.53 18.10
C ARG A 288 -11.84 -8.69 17.34
N GLY A 289 -11.69 -7.39 17.70
CA GLY A 289 -10.74 -6.48 17.06
C GLY A 289 -11.39 -5.46 16.13
N ARG A 290 -10.56 -4.83 15.31
CA ARG A 290 -10.91 -3.75 14.37
C ARG A 290 -10.29 -4.06 13.02
N ALA A 291 -11.04 -3.81 11.95
CA ALA A 291 -10.50 -4.02 10.61
C ALA A 291 -11.13 -3.11 9.56
N VAL A 292 -10.39 -2.91 8.46
CA VAL A 292 -10.94 -2.48 7.19
C VAL A 292 -10.73 -3.60 6.17
N LEU A 293 -11.82 -4.03 5.54
CA LEU A 293 -11.82 -5.10 4.55
C LEU A 293 -12.13 -4.52 3.18
N PHE A 294 -11.20 -4.67 2.26
CA PHE A 294 -11.34 -4.27 0.86
C PHE A 294 -11.64 -5.51 0.01
N SER A 295 -12.77 -5.52 -0.68
CA SER A 295 -12.99 -6.48 -1.76
C SER A 295 -12.05 -6.19 -2.93
N PRO A 296 -11.95 -4.92 -3.43
CA PRO A 296 -11.00 -4.54 -4.47
C PRO A 296 -9.59 -4.29 -3.90
N HIS A 297 -8.71 -3.78 -4.76
CA HIS A 297 -7.29 -3.57 -4.50
C HIS A 297 -6.90 -2.09 -4.59
N PRO A 298 -7.19 -1.24 -3.60
CA PRO A 298 -6.76 0.17 -3.64
C PRO A 298 -5.24 0.31 -3.67
N GLU A 299 -4.50 -0.64 -3.11
CA GLU A 299 -3.04 -0.65 -3.04
C GLU A 299 -2.35 -0.88 -4.39
N MET A 300 -3.06 -1.40 -5.39
CA MET A 300 -2.48 -1.60 -6.73
C MET A 300 -2.38 -0.30 -7.53
N GLY A 301 -3.13 0.73 -7.15
CA GLY A 301 -3.09 2.03 -7.80
C GLY A 301 -3.38 1.97 -9.29
N ASP A 302 -2.87 2.95 -10.04
CA ASP A 302 -3.07 3.06 -11.48
C ASP A 302 -2.12 2.18 -12.31
N LEU A 303 -1.16 1.51 -11.69
CA LEU A 303 -0.25 0.60 -12.38
C LEU A 303 -1.02 -0.52 -13.07
N VAL A 304 -1.89 -1.20 -12.36
CA VAL A 304 -2.70 -2.30 -12.92
C VAL A 304 -3.66 -1.78 -13.99
N ARG A 305 -4.23 -0.59 -13.80
CA ARG A 305 -5.09 0.07 -14.78
C ARG A 305 -4.41 0.24 -16.14
N LYS A 306 -3.16 0.72 -16.15
CA LYS A 306 -2.35 0.88 -17.35
C LYS A 306 -2.24 -0.42 -18.14
N PHE A 307 -1.98 -1.54 -17.46
CA PHE A 307 -1.73 -2.82 -18.11
C PHE A 307 -3.01 -3.59 -18.49
N ILE A 308 -4.11 -3.37 -17.76
CA ILE A 308 -5.44 -3.77 -18.21
C ILE A 308 -5.77 -3.06 -19.52
N ALA A 309 -5.49 -1.76 -19.62
CA ALA A 309 -5.67 -0.99 -20.86
C ALA A 309 -4.79 -1.53 -21.99
N LEU A 310 -3.51 -1.83 -21.72
CA LEU A 310 -2.57 -2.33 -22.71
C LEU A 310 -3.03 -3.66 -23.33
N ASP A 311 -3.43 -4.63 -22.52
CA ASP A 311 -3.73 -5.99 -23.03
C ASP A 311 -5.17 -6.14 -23.55
N GLY A 312 -6.14 -5.71 -22.77
CA GLY A 312 -7.56 -5.88 -23.11
C GLY A 312 -8.17 -4.69 -23.84
N TYR A 313 -7.98 -3.52 -23.26
CA TYR A 313 -8.63 -2.29 -23.70
C TYR A 313 -8.04 -1.76 -25.01
N ILE A 314 -6.73 -1.80 -25.19
CA ILE A 314 -6.09 -1.32 -26.42
C ILE A 314 -6.52 -2.15 -27.61
N ARG A 315 -6.53 -3.48 -27.49
CA ARG A 315 -6.95 -4.36 -28.60
C ARG A 315 -8.35 -4.03 -29.11
N HIS A 316 -9.22 -3.58 -28.21
CA HIS A 316 -10.58 -3.22 -28.55
C HIS A 316 -10.69 -1.80 -29.11
N TYR A 317 -9.98 -0.84 -28.55
CA TYR A 317 -10.15 0.57 -28.87
C TYR A 317 -9.11 1.14 -29.83
N LEU A 318 -7.97 0.48 -30.06
CA LEU A 318 -6.94 0.96 -30.95
C LEU A 318 -7.46 1.22 -32.40
N PRO A 319 -8.28 0.35 -33.01
CA PRO A 319 -8.84 0.61 -34.34
C PRO A 319 -9.74 1.85 -34.41
N ILE A 320 -10.35 2.22 -33.29
CA ILE A 320 -11.31 3.35 -33.22
C ILE A 320 -10.61 4.67 -32.91
N ARG A 321 -9.63 4.63 -31.96
CA ARG A 321 -9.02 5.84 -31.40
C ARG A 321 -7.66 6.19 -32.00
N GLY A 322 -7.07 5.27 -32.72
CA GLY A 322 -5.77 5.43 -33.30
C GLY A 322 -4.60 5.22 -32.30
N ARG A 323 -3.46 4.84 -32.85
CA ARG A 323 -2.26 4.46 -32.11
C ARG A 323 -1.74 5.59 -31.21
N ARG A 324 -1.59 6.80 -31.75
CA ARG A 324 -1.01 7.93 -31.01
C ARG A 324 -1.80 8.26 -29.75
N THR A 325 -3.12 8.33 -29.85
CA THR A 325 -3.99 8.59 -28.68
C THR A 325 -3.86 7.52 -27.61
N MET A 326 -3.70 6.26 -28.00
CA MET A 326 -3.51 5.16 -27.04
C MET A 326 -2.14 5.24 -26.36
N GLU A 327 -1.07 5.53 -27.08
CA GLU A 327 0.27 5.72 -26.54
C GLU A 327 0.28 6.87 -25.51
N GLU A 328 -0.25 8.02 -25.88
CA GLU A 328 -0.37 9.19 -25.00
C GLU A 328 -1.16 8.86 -23.73
N THR A 329 -2.28 8.15 -23.87
CA THR A 329 -3.10 7.72 -22.73
C THR A 329 -2.32 6.81 -21.79
N LEU A 330 -1.62 5.80 -22.31
CA LEU A 330 -0.85 4.85 -21.49
C LEU A 330 0.31 5.51 -20.76
N LEU A 331 1.02 6.44 -21.42
CA LEU A 331 2.15 7.14 -20.83
C LEU A 331 1.70 8.21 -19.81
N ALA A 332 0.43 8.63 -19.86
CA ALA A 332 -0.13 9.59 -18.91
C ALA A 332 -0.39 9.00 -17.51
N TYR A 333 -0.52 7.68 -17.37
CA TYR A 333 -0.73 7.08 -16.06
C TYR A 333 0.45 7.31 -15.11
N ARG A 334 0.14 7.70 -13.87
CA ARG A 334 1.10 7.98 -12.80
C ARG A 334 0.89 7.00 -11.64
N PRO A 335 1.62 5.86 -11.60
CA PRO A 335 1.39 4.82 -10.62
C PRO A 335 1.56 5.25 -9.16
N LEU A 336 2.34 6.32 -8.91
CA LEU A 336 2.61 6.83 -7.56
C LEU A 336 1.52 7.76 -6.99
N ASP A 337 0.60 8.25 -7.80
CA ASP A 337 -0.38 9.29 -7.42
C ASP A 337 -1.83 8.82 -7.58
N SER A 338 -2.06 7.53 -7.37
CA SER A 338 -3.39 6.92 -7.52
C SER A 338 -4.33 7.31 -6.39
N PRO A 339 -5.60 7.67 -6.66
CA PRO A 339 -6.63 7.90 -5.65
C PRO A 339 -6.86 6.70 -4.72
N GLY A 340 -6.59 5.47 -5.18
CA GLY A 340 -6.64 4.26 -4.36
C GLY A 340 -5.69 4.33 -3.16
N PHE A 341 -4.53 4.96 -3.30
CA PHE A 341 -3.59 5.14 -2.20
C PHE A 341 -4.15 6.04 -1.10
N ARG A 342 -4.96 7.07 -1.46
CA ARG A 342 -5.64 7.89 -0.47
C ARG A 342 -6.62 7.08 0.36
N LEU A 343 -7.35 6.18 -0.28
CA LEU A 343 -8.29 5.28 0.39
C LEU A 343 -7.57 4.32 1.36
N ALA A 344 -6.43 3.76 0.95
CA ALA A 344 -5.59 2.92 1.81
C ALA A 344 -5.01 3.71 3.01
N LEU A 345 -4.54 4.95 2.78
CA LEU A 345 -4.08 5.86 3.84
C LEU A 345 -5.18 6.13 4.87
N ASN A 346 -6.37 6.49 4.39
CA ASN A 346 -7.50 6.78 5.26
C ASN A 346 -7.89 5.56 6.10
N ALA A 347 -7.77 4.34 5.56
CA ALA A 347 -7.98 3.11 6.32
C ALA A 347 -6.95 2.94 7.45
N VAL A 348 -5.66 3.18 7.17
CA VAL A 348 -4.62 3.14 8.20
C VAL A 348 -4.91 4.18 9.29
N HIS A 349 -5.14 5.43 8.92
CA HIS A 349 -5.39 6.51 9.87
C HIS A 349 -6.67 6.27 10.68
N ALA A 350 -7.77 5.84 10.06
CA ALA A 350 -9.01 5.52 10.76
C ALA A 350 -8.81 4.46 11.85
N LEU A 351 -8.02 3.42 11.56
CA LEU A 351 -7.69 2.38 12.52
C LEU A 351 -6.76 2.89 13.64
N MET A 352 -5.86 3.82 13.34
CA MET A 352 -4.96 4.43 14.32
C MET A 352 -5.68 5.40 15.25
N LEU A 353 -6.71 6.13 14.80
CA LEU A 353 -7.58 6.93 15.65
C LEU A 353 -8.35 6.10 16.68
N GLU A 354 -8.59 4.85 16.37
CA GLU A 354 -9.38 3.92 17.19
C GLU A 354 -8.51 3.04 18.08
N SER A 355 -7.19 3.18 17.99
CA SER A 355 -6.25 2.37 18.75
C SER A 355 -6.44 2.61 20.25
N PRO A 356 -6.53 1.56 21.08
CA PRO A 356 -6.45 1.74 22.53
C PRO A 356 -5.08 2.33 22.85
N ALA A 357 -5.04 3.30 23.76
CA ALA A 357 -3.78 3.92 24.19
C ALA A 357 -2.73 2.83 24.49
N PRO A 358 -1.49 2.97 24.04
CA PRO A 358 -0.46 1.98 24.26
C PRO A 358 -0.31 1.75 25.78
N ARG A 359 -0.36 0.51 26.22
CA ARG A 359 -0.02 0.18 27.60
C ARG A 359 1.45 0.58 27.81
N ARG A 360 1.70 1.52 28.73
CA ARG A 360 3.05 1.90 29.16
C ARG A 360 3.78 0.61 29.59
N GLY A 361 4.76 0.18 28.80
CA GLY A 361 5.55 -1.04 29.04
C GLY A 361 5.72 -1.98 27.86
N ASP A 362 4.87 -1.93 26.86
CA ASP A 362 4.95 -2.82 25.67
C ASP A 362 5.80 -2.23 24.54
N SER A 363 6.99 -1.74 24.86
CA SER A 363 8.01 -1.46 23.84
C SER A 363 8.79 -2.73 23.46
N SER A 364 8.13 -3.89 23.35
CA SER A 364 8.74 -5.03 22.68
C SER A 364 8.89 -4.66 21.21
N GLN A 365 10.10 -4.29 20.84
CA GLN A 365 10.49 -4.09 19.45
C GLN A 365 10.07 -5.35 18.70
N ILE A 366 9.50 -5.19 17.50
CA ILE A 366 9.35 -6.31 16.57
C ILE A 366 10.80 -6.77 16.29
N THR A 367 11.28 -7.68 17.10
CA THR A 367 12.62 -8.24 16.95
C THR A 367 12.55 -9.33 15.89
N SER A 368 12.72 -8.93 14.63
CA SER A 368 13.21 -9.87 13.64
C SER A 368 14.61 -10.32 14.02
N ALA A 369 14.76 -11.61 14.26
CA ALA A 369 15.90 -12.22 14.96
C ALA A 369 17.23 -12.28 14.18
N ALA A 370 17.43 -11.48 13.14
CA ALA A 370 18.72 -11.42 12.45
C ALA A 370 19.12 -9.99 12.10
N PRO A 371 20.34 -9.56 12.44
CA PRO A 371 20.88 -8.32 11.89
C PRO A 371 20.93 -8.42 10.36
N PRO A 372 20.72 -7.32 9.62
CA PRO A 372 20.77 -7.36 8.16
C PRO A 372 22.21 -7.59 7.70
N THR A 373 22.62 -8.85 7.59
CA THR A 373 23.89 -9.26 6.95
C THR A 373 23.89 -9.02 5.45
N ALA A 374 22.72 -8.71 4.86
CA ALA A 374 22.57 -8.50 3.44
C ALA A 374 22.93 -7.06 3.06
N ARG A 375 23.85 -6.94 2.13
CA ARG A 375 24.29 -5.69 1.53
C ARG A 375 23.14 -5.13 0.64
N PRO A 376 22.42 -4.04 1.03
CA PRO A 376 21.22 -3.58 0.32
C PRO A 376 21.48 -3.21 -1.14
N LEU A 377 22.69 -2.72 -1.46
CA LEU A 377 23.13 -2.43 -2.82
C LEU A 377 23.37 -3.70 -3.66
N ALA A 378 23.80 -4.80 -3.05
CA ALA A 378 23.94 -6.07 -3.76
C ALA A 378 22.55 -6.62 -4.13
N ARG A 379 21.56 -6.52 -3.22
CA ARG A 379 20.18 -6.90 -3.50
C ARG A 379 19.56 -6.04 -4.63
N LEU A 380 19.82 -4.74 -4.63
CA LEU A 380 19.39 -3.87 -5.73
C LEU A 380 19.99 -4.31 -7.08
N ARG A 381 21.27 -4.65 -7.11
CA ARG A 381 21.92 -5.13 -8.35
C ARG A 381 21.27 -6.42 -8.88
N SER A 382 21.07 -7.41 -8.01
CA SER A 382 20.41 -8.67 -8.39
C SER A 382 18.99 -8.45 -8.89
N PHE A 383 18.21 -7.61 -8.18
CA PHE A 383 16.84 -7.30 -8.57
C PHE A 383 16.81 -6.55 -9.92
N ARG A 384 17.70 -5.60 -10.13
CA ARG A 384 17.84 -4.90 -11.41
C ARG A 384 18.17 -5.85 -12.56
N GLN A 385 19.11 -6.78 -12.38
CA GLN A 385 19.46 -7.80 -13.39
C GLN A 385 18.26 -8.67 -13.75
N ALA A 386 17.46 -9.10 -12.78
CA ALA A 386 16.25 -9.88 -13.02
C ALA A 386 15.18 -9.07 -13.80
N VAL A 387 15.04 -7.77 -13.50
CA VAL A 387 14.14 -6.86 -14.23
C VAL A 387 14.62 -6.66 -15.67
N GLU A 388 15.91 -6.40 -15.89
CA GLU A 388 16.51 -6.28 -17.22
C GLU A 388 16.31 -7.54 -18.04
N ALA A 389 16.54 -8.71 -17.44
CA ALA A 389 16.31 -10.01 -18.09
C ALA A 389 14.83 -10.25 -18.45
N THR A 390 13.90 -9.65 -17.69
CA THR A 390 12.46 -9.70 -18.00
C THR A 390 12.11 -8.84 -19.22
N LEU A 391 12.79 -7.72 -19.40
CA LEU A 391 12.53 -6.75 -20.48
C LEU A 391 13.17 -7.17 -21.82
N THR A 392 14.38 -7.73 -21.78
CA THR A 392 15.21 -8.00 -22.98
C THR A 392 14.58 -8.93 -24.03
N PRO A 393 13.91 -10.07 -23.71
CA PRO A 393 13.40 -10.99 -24.72
C PRO A 393 11.93 -10.75 -25.08
N LEU A 394 11.46 -9.49 -25.17
CA LEU A 394 10.11 -9.20 -25.63
C LEU A 394 9.96 -9.46 -27.14
N ARG A 395 9.53 -10.68 -27.48
CA ARG A 395 9.13 -11.00 -28.86
C ARG A 395 7.75 -10.41 -29.16
N VAL A 396 7.72 -9.21 -29.70
CA VAL A 396 6.49 -8.54 -30.13
C VAL A 396 6.41 -8.62 -31.66
N PRO A 397 5.26 -8.99 -32.24
CA PRO A 397 5.08 -8.93 -33.68
C PRO A 397 5.37 -7.51 -34.20
N ARG A 398 6.42 -7.36 -35.01
CA ARG A 398 6.88 -6.03 -35.46
C ARG A 398 5.89 -5.31 -36.37
N ALA A 399 5.04 -6.06 -37.04
CA ALA A 399 4.21 -5.57 -38.15
C ALA A 399 2.79 -5.15 -37.74
N THR A 400 2.42 -5.22 -36.42
CA THR A 400 1.08 -4.87 -35.96
C THR A 400 1.08 -3.54 -35.17
N GLU A 401 0.00 -2.79 -35.25
CA GLU A 401 -0.18 -1.58 -34.45
C GLU A 401 -0.09 -1.86 -32.94
N TYR A 402 -0.67 -2.97 -32.48
CA TYR A 402 -0.51 -3.46 -31.12
C TYR A 402 0.96 -3.66 -30.75
N GLY A 403 1.72 -4.30 -31.61
CA GLY A 403 3.16 -4.49 -31.42
C GLY A 403 3.94 -3.18 -31.35
N ALA A 404 3.52 -2.17 -32.10
CA ALA A 404 4.13 -0.84 -32.03
C ALA A 404 3.84 -0.16 -30.68
N VAL A 405 2.61 -0.18 -30.17
CA VAL A 405 2.24 0.37 -28.84
C VAL A 405 3.01 -0.34 -27.73
N VAL A 406 3.11 -1.66 -27.78
CA VAL A 406 3.89 -2.45 -26.79
C VAL A 406 5.38 -2.05 -26.80
N ARG A 407 5.97 -1.83 -27.98
CA ARG A 407 7.36 -1.36 -28.09
C ARG A 407 7.54 0.03 -27.47
N THR A 408 6.65 0.97 -27.75
CA THR A 408 6.70 2.31 -27.15
C THR A 408 6.69 2.24 -25.62
N VAL A 409 5.83 1.39 -25.04
CA VAL A 409 5.79 1.19 -23.57
C VAL A 409 7.08 0.52 -23.07
N ALA A 410 7.60 -0.46 -23.79
CA ALA A 410 8.85 -1.14 -23.41
C ALA A 410 10.07 -0.20 -23.48
N GLU A 411 10.13 0.69 -24.47
CA GLU A 411 11.18 1.71 -24.61
C GLU A 411 11.10 2.77 -23.50
N ASP A 412 9.90 3.23 -23.14
CA ASP A 412 9.68 4.12 -21.97
C ASP A 412 10.21 3.45 -20.70
N LEU A 413 9.83 2.21 -20.43
CA LEU A 413 10.30 1.47 -19.26
C LEU A 413 11.83 1.30 -19.26
N ALA A 414 12.42 0.95 -20.38
CA ALA A 414 13.87 0.80 -20.51
C ALA A 414 14.60 2.11 -20.20
N SER A 415 14.08 3.24 -20.68
CA SER A 415 14.67 4.57 -20.41
C SER A 415 14.63 4.97 -18.94
N ARG A 416 13.62 4.55 -18.20
CA ARG A 416 13.41 4.89 -16.78
C ARG A 416 14.15 3.98 -15.81
N LEU A 417 14.54 2.77 -16.24
CA LEU A 417 15.09 1.73 -15.37
C LEU A 417 16.41 2.15 -14.72
N ALA A 418 17.38 2.61 -15.49
CA ALA A 418 18.70 2.98 -14.98
C ALA A 418 18.64 4.21 -14.05
N PRO A 419 17.93 5.31 -14.38
CA PRO A 419 17.73 6.44 -13.47
C PRO A 419 17.10 6.05 -12.13
N ALA A 420 16.02 5.24 -12.14
CA ALA A 420 15.34 4.80 -10.93
C ALA A 420 16.28 3.96 -10.03
N ALA A 421 16.99 2.99 -10.61
CA ALA A 421 17.96 2.17 -9.87
C ALA A 421 19.10 3.01 -9.28
N SER A 422 19.63 3.99 -10.02
CA SER A 422 20.68 4.88 -9.56
C SER A 422 20.22 5.81 -8.43
N GLY A 423 19.02 6.37 -8.54
CA GLY A 423 18.39 7.17 -7.51
C GLY A 423 18.23 6.39 -6.20
N LEU A 424 17.69 5.17 -6.28
CA LEU A 424 17.55 4.31 -5.10
C LEU A 424 18.91 3.89 -4.52
N ALA A 425 19.91 3.59 -5.35
CA ALA A 425 21.25 3.26 -4.86
C ALA A 425 21.85 4.38 -4.01
N ASN A 426 21.69 5.63 -4.44
CA ASN A 426 22.14 6.80 -3.68
C ASN A 426 21.39 6.94 -2.34
N ALA A 427 20.08 6.78 -2.35
CA ALA A 427 19.26 6.80 -1.13
C ALA A 427 19.67 5.70 -0.15
N LEU A 428 19.86 4.45 -0.61
CA LEU A 428 20.31 3.33 0.21
C LEU A 428 21.69 3.55 0.84
N ARG A 429 22.65 4.20 0.14
CA ARG A 429 23.94 4.57 0.72
C ARG A 429 23.76 5.56 1.87
N ARG A 430 22.94 6.59 1.69
CA ARG A 430 22.64 7.58 2.73
C ARG A 430 22.00 6.93 3.95
N LEU A 431 20.96 6.11 3.76
CA LEU A 431 20.29 5.42 4.85
C LEU A 431 21.21 4.46 5.60
N SER A 432 22.09 3.74 4.89
CA SER A 432 23.05 2.82 5.50
C SER A 432 24.10 3.54 6.38
N ALA A 433 24.33 4.82 6.15
CA ALA A 433 25.20 5.66 6.98
C ALA A 433 24.47 6.27 8.20
N MET A 434 23.14 6.10 8.29
CA MET A 434 22.30 6.62 9.37
C MET A 434 21.88 5.48 10.31
N PRO A 435 22.58 5.27 11.43
CA PRO A 435 22.16 4.24 12.38
C PRO A 435 20.94 4.71 13.18
N GLY A 436 19.86 3.96 13.10
CA GLY A 436 18.62 4.18 13.83
C GLY A 436 17.68 2.99 13.66
N ALA A 437 16.80 2.75 14.62
CA ALA A 437 15.88 1.61 14.58
C ALA A 437 14.97 1.66 13.35
N GLU A 438 14.49 2.85 13.00
CA GLU A 438 13.61 3.05 11.84
C GLU A 438 14.35 2.82 10.51
N GLY A 439 15.57 3.37 10.36
CA GLY A 439 16.40 3.10 9.19
C GLY A 439 16.70 1.62 9.01
N GLN A 440 16.96 0.89 10.10
CA GLN A 440 17.17 -0.57 10.07
C GLN A 440 15.88 -1.31 9.66
N ARG A 441 14.71 -0.87 10.11
CA ARG A 441 13.41 -1.42 9.68
C ARG A 441 13.22 -1.26 8.18
N ILE A 442 13.45 -0.07 7.66
CA ILE A 442 13.39 0.24 6.24
C ILE A 442 14.35 -0.66 5.44
N LEU A 443 15.59 -0.83 5.89
CA LEU A 443 16.57 -1.69 5.22
C LEU A 443 16.17 -3.17 5.22
N ARG A 444 15.59 -3.68 6.32
CA ARG A 444 15.09 -5.07 6.37
C ARG A 444 13.97 -5.29 5.38
N ALA A 445 12.98 -4.40 5.38
CA ALA A 445 11.85 -4.47 4.45
C ALA A 445 12.30 -4.39 2.99
N TRP A 446 13.25 -3.49 2.67
CA TRP A 446 13.88 -3.44 1.35
C TRP A 446 14.56 -4.75 0.94
N ASN A 447 15.40 -5.31 1.82
CA ASN A 447 16.12 -6.54 1.53
C ASN A 447 15.16 -7.71 1.28
N HIS A 448 14.06 -7.80 2.03
CA HIS A 448 13.03 -8.80 1.83
C HIS A 448 12.36 -8.65 0.45
N LEU A 449 11.89 -7.46 0.12
CA LEU A 449 11.28 -7.16 -1.18
C LEU A 449 12.21 -7.50 -2.34
N ALA A 450 13.44 -7.00 -2.30
CA ALA A 450 14.41 -7.20 -3.39
C ALA A 450 14.75 -8.69 -3.57
N THR A 451 14.84 -9.46 -2.49
CA THR A 451 15.07 -10.91 -2.55
C THR A 451 13.90 -11.63 -3.20
N GLN A 452 12.68 -11.38 -2.75
CA GLN A 452 11.49 -12.05 -3.30
C GLN A 452 11.21 -11.62 -4.74
N GLY A 453 11.38 -10.33 -5.05
CA GLY A 453 11.24 -9.82 -6.41
C GLY A 453 12.23 -10.50 -7.39
N THR A 454 13.50 -10.58 -7.02
CA THR A 454 14.53 -11.28 -7.80
C THR A 454 14.13 -12.74 -8.04
N GLN A 455 13.86 -13.49 -6.98
CA GLN A 455 13.52 -14.91 -7.08
C GLN A 455 12.28 -15.17 -7.94
N THR A 456 11.27 -14.30 -7.84
CA THR A 456 10.03 -14.46 -8.60
C THR A 456 10.24 -14.16 -10.08
N LEU A 457 10.99 -13.11 -10.41
CA LEU A 457 11.29 -12.77 -11.80
C LEU A 457 12.15 -13.85 -12.45
N GLU A 458 13.18 -14.36 -11.76
CA GLU A 458 14.03 -15.44 -12.26
C GLU A 458 13.25 -16.74 -12.53
N ARG A 459 12.32 -17.11 -11.66
CA ARG A 459 11.44 -18.29 -11.84
C ARG A 459 10.45 -18.12 -12.99
N ASN A 460 10.04 -16.89 -13.27
CA ASN A 460 9.01 -16.56 -14.24
C ASN A 460 9.56 -16.11 -15.60
N LEU A 461 10.86 -16.17 -15.81
CA LEU A 461 11.55 -15.86 -17.07
C LEU A 461 11.16 -16.72 -18.28
N PRO A 462 10.48 -17.89 -18.19
CA PRO A 462 10.08 -18.64 -19.38
C PRO A 462 9.13 -17.83 -20.27
N PRO A 463 9.18 -18.03 -21.63
CA PRO A 463 8.45 -17.24 -22.63
C PRO A 463 6.92 -17.38 -22.61
N ARG A 464 6.35 -18.00 -21.58
CA ARG A 464 4.93 -18.39 -21.50
C ARG A 464 4.00 -17.32 -20.93
N ARG A 465 4.52 -16.23 -20.34
CA ARG A 465 3.66 -15.19 -19.77
C ARG A 465 3.28 -14.12 -20.80
N PRO A 466 2.05 -13.58 -20.74
CA PRO A 466 1.61 -12.48 -21.60
C PRO A 466 2.59 -11.29 -21.53
N VAL A 467 2.80 -10.63 -22.67
CA VAL A 467 3.72 -9.48 -22.76
C VAL A 467 3.31 -8.36 -21.79
N ALA A 468 2.01 -8.08 -21.67
CA ALA A 468 1.50 -7.06 -20.75
C ALA A 468 1.85 -7.34 -19.30
N GLU A 469 1.77 -8.61 -18.86
CA GLU A 469 2.15 -9.01 -17.50
C GLU A 469 3.65 -8.78 -17.25
N ARG A 470 4.49 -9.09 -18.21
CA ARG A 470 5.94 -8.90 -18.10
C ARG A 470 6.30 -7.42 -18.02
N LEU A 471 5.70 -6.57 -18.85
CA LEU A 471 5.86 -5.11 -18.77
C LEU A 471 5.35 -4.56 -17.44
N MET A 472 4.23 -5.08 -16.94
CA MET A 472 3.69 -4.71 -15.63
C MET A 472 4.67 -5.03 -14.50
N GLN A 473 5.34 -6.17 -14.53
CA GLN A 473 6.36 -6.53 -13.53
C GLN A 473 7.56 -5.58 -13.57
N VAL A 474 7.98 -5.17 -14.77
CA VAL A 474 9.06 -4.18 -14.94
C VAL A 474 8.65 -2.82 -14.40
N GLU A 475 7.45 -2.34 -14.74
CA GLU A 475 6.98 -1.04 -14.23
C GLU A 475 6.75 -1.06 -12.71
N LEU A 476 6.26 -2.17 -12.17
CA LEU A 476 6.15 -2.35 -10.72
C LEU A 476 7.51 -2.19 -10.05
N ALA A 477 8.56 -2.82 -10.57
CA ALA A 477 9.91 -2.70 -10.01
C ALA A 477 10.43 -1.26 -10.07
N ILE A 478 10.32 -0.58 -11.21
CA ILE A 478 10.74 0.82 -11.38
C ILE A 478 9.98 1.73 -10.41
N THR A 479 8.68 1.56 -10.32
CA THR A 479 7.81 2.36 -9.44
C THR A 479 8.10 2.11 -7.96
N LEU A 480 8.40 0.86 -7.59
CA LEU A 480 8.87 0.50 -6.26
C LEU A 480 10.19 1.21 -5.92
N TRP A 481 11.16 1.22 -6.84
CA TRP A 481 12.45 1.89 -6.60
C TRP A 481 12.27 3.39 -6.37
N ASP A 482 11.39 4.05 -7.12
CA ASP A 482 11.05 5.45 -6.90
C ASP A 482 10.35 5.69 -5.56
N ALA A 483 9.39 4.84 -5.18
CA ALA A 483 8.70 4.93 -3.90
C ALA A 483 9.67 4.73 -2.72
N TRP A 484 10.56 3.74 -2.81
CA TRP A 484 11.59 3.49 -1.81
C TRP A 484 12.59 4.63 -1.70
N ARG A 485 13.02 5.20 -2.82
CA ARG A 485 13.87 6.40 -2.84
C ARG A 485 13.22 7.55 -2.07
N ARG A 486 11.95 7.85 -2.36
CA ARG A 486 11.20 8.93 -1.67
C ARG A 486 11.05 8.66 -0.17
N LEU A 487 10.69 7.43 0.22
CA LEU A 487 10.62 7.04 1.63
C LEU A 487 11.94 7.28 2.36
N ILE A 488 13.05 6.85 1.75
CA ILE A 488 14.39 6.99 2.34
C ILE A 488 14.82 8.47 2.40
N GLU A 489 14.54 9.25 1.37
CA GLU A 489 14.82 10.69 1.35
C GLU A 489 14.04 11.41 2.45
N ALA A 490 12.77 11.10 2.63
CA ALA A 490 11.94 11.63 3.71
C ALA A 490 12.47 11.20 5.10
N GLU A 491 12.84 9.93 5.25
CA GLU A 491 13.48 9.44 6.49
C GLU A 491 14.77 10.21 6.79
N CYS A 492 15.66 10.34 5.81
CA CYS A 492 16.93 11.07 5.99
C CYS A 492 16.74 12.56 6.33
N ALA A 493 15.69 13.19 5.81
CA ALA A 493 15.40 14.60 6.07
C ALA A 493 14.71 14.81 7.43
N LEU A 494 13.82 13.88 7.84
CA LEU A 494 12.95 14.06 8.99
C LEU A 494 13.45 13.33 10.25
N ALA A 495 14.45 12.46 10.16
CA ALA A 495 15.09 11.87 11.33
C ALA A 495 15.66 12.94 12.24
N PRO A 496 15.46 12.87 13.58
CA PRO A 496 15.96 13.88 14.50
C PRO A 496 17.49 14.01 14.40
N ALA A 497 17.97 15.25 14.39
CA ALA A 497 19.41 15.52 14.49
C ALA A 497 19.93 14.87 15.78
N ARG A 498 20.96 14.04 15.68
CA ARG A 498 21.58 13.48 16.89
C ARG A 498 22.10 14.59 17.76
N SER A 499 21.68 14.62 19.01
CA SER A 499 22.47 15.33 20.02
C SER A 499 23.87 14.72 19.97
N ARG A 500 24.85 15.50 19.52
CA ARG A 500 26.26 15.12 19.68
C ARG A 500 26.49 14.94 21.18
N ARG A 501 26.44 13.71 21.68
CA ARG A 501 26.94 13.36 22.99
C ARG A 501 28.45 13.20 22.92
#